data_a7d7f3806b2745608ba5d00bc4496513
#
_entry.id   a7d7f3806b2745608ba5d00bc4496513
#
_cell.length_a   1.000
_cell.length_b   1.000
_cell.length_c   1.000
_cell.angle_alpha   90.00
_cell.angle_beta   90.00
_cell.angle_gamma   90.00
#
_symmetry.space_group_name_H-M   'P 1'
#
loop_
_entity.id
_entity.type
_entity.pdbx_description
1 polymer ?
#
loop_
_entity_poly.entity_id
_entity_poly.type
_entity_poly.pdbx_seq_one_letter_code
_entity_poly.pdbx_strand_id
1 'polypeptide(L)'
;FFSSRRRHTRYWRDWSSDVCSSDLVLEEVIQGHPVLLNRAPTLHRLGIQAFEPILVDGRAIKLHPLVCPAFNADFDGDQMAVHVPLSLEAQSEARLLMLAPYNFLSPATGEPIIMPSQDMVLGCYYLTTNNPSQQSQHPKYFSSLEDCLMAYEQKQISLHGYVWVRFNESVEDESKFIESIKVSDEIKLDVFLSRLVKKDTKNHIIAQFILTTPGRILLNKILQESLTFST
;
A
#
# COMPACT_ATOMS: atom_id res chain seq x y z
N PHE A 1 9.87 -9.62 11.79
CA PHE A 1 8.95 -10.73 12.12
C PHE A 1 9.78 -11.94 12.51
N PHE A 2 9.75 -12.34 13.78
CA PHE A 2 10.44 -13.50 14.29
C PHE A 2 9.46 -14.59 14.70
N SER A 3 9.81 -15.84 14.40
CA SER A 3 9.06 -16.97 14.90
C SER A 3 9.68 -17.44 16.23
N SER A 4 8.87 -17.45 17.26
CA SER A 4 9.23 -17.97 18.56
C SER A 4 8.31 -19.13 18.92
N ARG A 5 8.76 -20.36 18.68
CA ARG A 5 8.07 -21.52 19.26
C ARG A 5 9.06 -22.39 20.03
N ARG A 6 8.79 -22.58 21.31
CA ARG A 6 9.53 -23.52 22.17
C ARG A 6 9.21 -24.97 21.79
N ARG A 7 10.21 -25.84 21.94
CA ARG A 7 10.06 -27.28 21.76
C ARG A 7 8.99 -27.83 22.71
N HIS A 8 8.06 -28.61 22.16
CA HIS A 8 7.15 -29.41 22.92
C HIS A 8 7.90 -30.42 23.84
N THR A 9 7.84 -30.16 25.15
CA THR A 9 8.01 -31.22 26.12
C THR A 9 6.60 -31.63 26.58
N ARG A 10 6.39 -32.93 26.50
CA ARG A 10 5.11 -33.58 26.81
C ARG A 10 4.80 -33.48 28.30
N TYR A 11 3.93 -32.57 28.73
CA TYR A 11 3.14 -32.74 29.95
C TYR A 11 1.78 -32.00 29.80
N TRP A 12 0.73 -32.73 29.98
CA TRP A 12 -0.66 -32.41 29.59
C TRP A 12 -1.46 -31.63 30.64
N ARG A 13 -0.91 -30.92 31.59
CA ARG A 13 -1.72 -30.36 32.68
C ARG A 13 -1.61 -28.87 33.01
N ASP A 14 -0.61 -28.10 32.57
CA ASP A 14 -0.47 -26.69 32.94
C ASP A 14 -0.15 -25.75 31.76
N TRP A 15 -0.70 -26.01 30.62
CA TRP A 15 -0.37 -25.32 29.37
C TRP A 15 -0.98 -23.93 29.20
N SER A 16 -2.05 -23.58 29.94
CA SER A 16 -2.80 -22.34 29.65
C SER A 16 -2.27 -21.10 30.39
N SER A 17 -1.59 -21.23 31.52
CA SER A 17 -1.11 -20.08 32.30
C SER A 17 0.34 -19.71 32.03
N ASP A 18 1.24 -20.68 31.94
CA ASP A 18 2.69 -20.40 31.87
C ASP A 18 3.15 -19.99 30.46
N VAL A 19 2.56 -20.57 29.43
CA VAL A 19 2.88 -20.19 28.04
C VAL A 19 2.36 -18.79 27.72
N CYS A 20 1.17 -18.44 28.19
CA CYS A 20 0.59 -17.13 28.00
C CYS A 20 1.40 -16.03 28.72
N SER A 21 1.88 -16.28 29.95
CA SER A 21 2.67 -15.30 30.68
C SER A 21 4.05 -15.07 30.06
N SER A 22 4.74 -16.14 29.62
CA SER A 22 6.06 -16.00 28.98
C SER A 22 6.01 -15.32 27.62
N ASP A 23 4.95 -15.56 26.86
CA ASP A 23 4.77 -14.93 25.54
C ASP A 23 4.40 -13.44 25.67
N LEU A 24 3.58 -13.10 26.67
CA LEU A 24 3.26 -11.70 27.00
C LEU A 24 4.50 -10.92 27.48
N VAL A 25 5.33 -11.51 28.36
CA VAL A 25 6.58 -10.88 28.79
C VAL A 25 7.55 -10.72 27.62
N LEU A 26 7.62 -11.70 26.73
CA LEU A 26 8.48 -11.59 25.53
C LEU A 26 7.99 -10.50 24.60
N GLU A 27 6.68 -10.39 24.40
CA GLU A 27 6.05 -9.34 23.59
C GLU A 27 6.34 -7.94 24.16
N GLU A 28 6.23 -7.79 25.49
CA GLU A 28 6.55 -6.54 26.18
C GLU A 28 8.04 -6.15 26.03
N VAL A 29 8.96 -7.10 26.16
CA VAL A 29 10.41 -6.86 26.03
C VAL A 29 10.79 -6.52 24.58
N ILE A 30 10.14 -7.12 23.60
CA ILE A 30 10.42 -6.88 22.17
C ILE A 30 9.88 -5.52 21.72
N GLN A 31 8.82 -5.04 22.33
CA GLN A 31 8.20 -3.78 21.94
C GLN A 31 9.20 -2.62 22.02
N GLY A 32 9.46 -2.02 20.85
CA GLY A 32 10.42 -0.94 20.73
C GLY A 32 11.90 -1.35 20.83
N HIS A 33 12.25 -2.64 20.78
CA HIS A 33 13.64 -3.09 20.74
C HIS A 33 14.05 -3.44 19.31
N PRO A 34 14.92 -2.64 18.62
CA PRO A 34 15.31 -2.94 17.26
C PRO A 34 16.21 -4.17 17.20
N VAL A 35 16.08 -4.94 16.13
CA VAL A 35 16.99 -6.05 15.82
C VAL A 35 17.62 -5.85 14.46
N LEU A 36 18.87 -6.29 14.31
CA LEU A 36 19.59 -6.22 13.05
C LEU A 36 19.49 -7.55 12.32
N LEU A 37 19.10 -7.49 11.06
CA LEU A 37 19.13 -8.62 10.14
C LEU A 37 20.30 -8.47 9.18
N ASN A 38 21.02 -9.56 8.93
CA ASN A 38 22.11 -9.63 7.97
C ASN A 38 22.00 -10.89 7.12
N ARG A 39 22.18 -10.76 5.81
CA ARG A 39 22.36 -11.90 4.90
C ARG A 39 23.77 -11.88 4.31
N ALA A 40 24.48 -13.00 4.43
CA ALA A 40 25.77 -13.20 3.78
C ALA A 40 25.57 -13.60 2.29
N PRO A 41 26.39 -13.09 1.34
CA PRO A 41 27.46 -12.12 1.53
C PRO A 41 26.94 -10.69 1.67
N THR A 42 27.52 -9.90 2.57
CA THR A 42 27.18 -8.47 2.74
C THR A 42 27.96 -7.66 1.70
N LEU A 43 27.33 -7.36 0.57
CA LEU A 43 27.98 -6.68 -0.56
C LEU A 43 27.99 -5.14 -0.42
N HIS A 44 27.04 -4.59 0.32
CA HIS A 44 26.91 -3.16 0.56
C HIS A 44 26.25 -2.90 1.93
N ARG A 45 26.22 -1.65 2.37
CA ARG A 45 25.75 -1.27 3.71
C ARG A 45 24.28 -1.66 3.99
N LEU A 46 23.42 -1.78 2.97
CA LEU A 46 22.03 -2.19 3.11
C LEU A 46 21.85 -3.71 3.26
N GLY A 47 22.92 -4.48 3.20
CA GLY A 47 22.92 -5.90 3.58
C GLY A 47 22.79 -6.13 5.09
N ILE A 48 22.80 -5.06 5.89
CA ILE A 48 22.47 -5.06 7.31
C ILE A 48 21.48 -3.95 7.56
N GLN A 49 20.28 -4.28 8.05
CA GLN A 49 19.23 -3.31 8.36
C GLN A 49 18.58 -3.63 9.69
N ALA A 50 18.07 -2.61 10.36
CA ALA A 50 17.31 -2.74 11.59
C ALA A 50 15.80 -2.85 11.31
N PHE A 51 15.14 -3.65 12.13
CA PHE A 51 13.70 -3.86 12.08
C PHE A 51 13.12 -3.93 13.49
N GLU A 52 11.87 -3.56 13.64
CA GLU A 52 11.10 -3.85 14.84
C GLU A 52 10.50 -5.25 14.71
N PRO A 53 10.78 -6.17 15.65
CA PRO A 53 10.32 -7.54 15.57
C PRO A 53 8.87 -7.66 16.03
N ILE A 54 8.13 -8.55 15.37
CA ILE A 54 6.77 -8.98 15.76
C ILE A 54 6.81 -10.51 15.89
N LEU A 55 6.23 -11.03 16.96
CA LEU A 55 6.13 -12.46 17.19
C LEU A 55 5.11 -13.07 16.24
N VAL A 56 5.51 -14.14 15.58
CA VAL A 56 4.65 -14.93 14.68
C VAL A 56 4.88 -16.41 14.93
N ASP A 57 3.85 -17.20 14.67
CA ASP A 57 3.95 -18.66 14.71
C ASP A 57 4.84 -19.18 13.58
N GLY A 58 5.62 -20.24 13.88
CA GLY A 58 6.48 -20.90 12.91
C GLY A 58 7.97 -20.77 13.21
N ARG A 59 8.83 -21.23 12.31
CA ARG A 59 10.29 -21.20 12.46
C ARG A 59 11.01 -20.32 11.45
N ALA A 60 10.25 -19.71 10.54
CA ALA A 60 10.78 -18.87 9.48
C ALA A 60 10.70 -17.40 9.85
N ILE A 61 11.71 -16.63 9.44
CA ILE A 61 11.69 -15.17 9.50
C ILE A 61 10.82 -14.71 8.33
N LYS A 62 9.76 -13.93 8.61
CA LYS A 62 8.96 -13.27 7.59
C LYS A 62 9.54 -11.89 7.32
N LEU A 63 10.00 -11.67 6.12
CA LEU A 63 10.63 -10.43 5.69
C LEU A 63 9.74 -9.69 4.69
N HIS A 64 9.71 -8.37 4.78
CA HIS A 64 8.93 -7.57 3.84
C HIS A 64 9.54 -7.64 2.42
N PRO A 65 8.75 -7.88 1.36
CA PRO A 65 9.27 -8.06 0.00
C PRO A 65 10.10 -6.89 -0.52
N LEU A 66 9.78 -5.66 -0.13
CA LEU A 66 10.48 -4.46 -0.60
C LEU A 66 11.95 -4.36 -0.14
N VAL A 67 12.34 -5.04 0.95
CA VAL A 67 13.73 -5.05 1.43
C VAL A 67 14.53 -6.23 0.87
N CYS A 68 13.89 -7.22 0.26
CA CYS A 68 14.56 -8.39 -0.33
C CYS A 68 15.64 -8.01 -1.36
N PRO A 69 15.42 -7.05 -2.28
CA PRO A 69 16.45 -6.62 -3.22
C PRO A 69 17.72 -6.08 -2.54
N ALA A 70 17.56 -5.35 -1.42
CA ALA A 70 18.70 -4.81 -0.66
C ALA A 70 19.53 -5.92 0.00
N PHE A 71 18.92 -6.99 0.45
CA PHE A 71 19.60 -8.17 0.99
C PHE A 71 20.02 -9.15 -0.11
N ASN A 72 19.57 -8.96 -1.34
CA ASN A 72 19.64 -9.98 -2.40
C ASN A 72 19.12 -11.34 -1.91
N ALA A 73 17.99 -11.32 -1.18
CA ALA A 73 17.39 -12.47 -0.53
C ALA A 73 16.12 -12.91 -1.28
N ASP A 74 15.93 -14.21 -1.31
CA ASP A 74 14.70 -14.85 -1.77
C ASP A 74 14.15 -15.79 -0.69
N PHE A 75 13.03 -16.43 -0.95
CA PHE A 75 12.35 -17.30 0.02
C PHE A 75 12.50 -18.79 -0.32
N ASP A 76 13.58 -19.17 -0.98
CA ASP A 76 13.89 -20.54 -1.39
C ASP A 76 14.66 -21.37 -0.33
N GLY A 77 14.97 -20.76 0.81
CA GLY A 77 15.70 -21.40 1.91
C GLY A 77 16.91 -20.60 2.38
N ASP A 78 17.02 -19.34 2.00
CA ASP A 78 18.06 -18.44 2.46
C ASP A 78 18.08 -18.33 3.99
N GLN A 79 19.30 -18.18 4.55
CA GLN A 79 19.52 -17.96 5.97
C GLN A 79 19.94 -16.52 6.23
N MET A 80 19.45 -15.95 7.32
CA MET A 80 19.83 -14.63 7.79
C MET A 80 20.31 -14.68 9.22
N ALA A 81 21.35 -13.93 9.52
CA ALA A 81 21.82 -13.72 10.88
C ALA A 81 21.00 -12.62 11.56
N VAL A 82 20.67 -12.85 12.83
CA VAL A 82 19.95 -11.91 13.68
C VAL A 82 20.88 -11.44 14.78
N HIS A 83 21.02 -10.11 14.91
CA HIS A 83 21.83 -9.50 15.97
C HIS A 83 20.94 -8.59 16.81
N VAL A 84 21.09 -8.69 18.13
CA VAL A 84 20.32 -7.91 19.10
C VAL A 84 21.26 -6.88 19.75
N PRO A 85 21.09 -5.57 19.49
CA PRO A 85 21.87 -4.54 20.16
C PRO A 85 21.49 -4.47 21.64
N LEU A 86 22.48 -4.56 22.55
CA LEU A 86 22.23 -4.61 23.98
C LEU A 86 22.36 -3.26 24.66
N SER A 87 23.29 -2.40 24.22
CA SER A 87 23.48 -1.08 24.82
C SER A 87 22.48 -0.06 24.28
N LEU A 88 22.14 0.96 25.07
CA LEU A 88 21.24 2.03 24.66
C LEU A 88 21.80 2.85 23.48
N GLU A 89 23.12 3.03 23.44
CA GLU A 89 23.79 3.68 22.32
C GLU A 89 23.62 2.88 21.04
N ALA A 90 23.87 1.56 21.08
CA ALA A 90 23.70 0.70 19.92
C ALA A 90 22.23 0.63 19.43
N GLN A 91 21.26 0.63 20.36
CA GLN A 91 19.84 0.69 20.01
C GLN A 91 19.48 2.02 19.35
N SER A 92 20.02 3.13 19.85
CA SER A 92 19.81 4.47 19.28
C SER A 92 20.39 4.58 17.87
N GLU A 93 21.61 4.08 17.66
CA GLU A 93 22.23 4.02 16.33
C GLU A 93 21.43 3.13 15.37
N ALA A 94 20.98 1.96 15.83
CA ALA A 94 20.15 1.07 15.02
C ALA A 94 18.85 1.75 14.56
N ARG A 95 18.20 2.53 15.43
CA ARG A 95 16.98 3.26 15.10
C ARG A 95 17.22 4.43 14.17
N LEU A 96 18.24 5.25 14.42
CA LEU A 96 18.46 6.49 13.69
C LEU A 96 19.11 6.24 12.32
N LEU A 97 20.04 5.28 12.23
CA LEU A 97 20.87 5.11 11.04
C LEU A 97 20.53 3.85 10.22
N MET A 98 20.02 2.79 10.87
CA MET A 98 19.91 1.47 10.23
C MET A 98 18.47 1.01 10.03
N LEU A 99 17.47 1.70 10.56
CA LEU A 99 16.08 1.31 10.40
C LEU A 99 15.68 1.34 8.92
N ALA A 100 15.05 0.27 8.45
CA ALA A 100 14.73 0.10 7.03
C ALA A 100 13.92 1.28 6.43
N PRO A 101 12.90 1.86 7.09
CA PRO A 101 12.16 3.02 6.59
C PRO A 101 13.00 4.27 6.35
N TYR A 102 14.14 4.44 7.00
CA TYR A 102 15.00 5.60 6.83
C TYR A 102 16.06 5.44 5.72
N ASN A 103 16.17 4.24 5.15
CA ASN A 103 17.15 3.91 4.12
C ASN A 103 16.50 3.66 2.75
N PHE A 104 15.57 4.51 2.33
CA PHE A 104 14.88 4.39 1.05
C PHE A 104 15.74 4.79 -0.14
N LEU A 105 16.69 5.70 0.05
CA LEU A 105 17.49 6.25 -1.02
C LEU A 105 18.88 5.61 -1.06
N SER A 106 19.38 5.37 -2.27
CA SER A 106 20.75 4.93 -2.48
C SER A 106 21.73 6.04 -2.08
N PRO A 107 22.70 5.76 -1.20
CA PRO A 107 23.71 6.76 -0.87
C PRO A 107 24.67 7.06 -2.03
N ALA A 108 24.72 6.20 -3.05
CA ALA A 108 25.61 6.39 -4.19
C ALA A 108 24.95 7.25 -5.30
N THR A 109 23.67 7.01 -5.61
CA THR A 109 22.98 7.66 -6.73
C THR A 109 21.88 8.63 -6.29
N GLY A 110 21.41 8.54 -5.04
CA GLY A 110 20.23 9.28 -4.56
C GLY A 110 18.90 8.75 -5.09
N GLU A 111 18.91 7.70 -5.87
CA GLU A 111 17.70 7.08 -6.41
C GLU A 111 17.00 6.20 -5.35
N PRO A 112 15.68 6.02 -5.43
CA PRO A 112 14.96 5.12 -4.51
C PRO A 112 15.37 3.67 -4.77
N ILE A 113 15.73 2.97 -3.70
CA ILE A 113 16.05 1.54 -3.74
C ILE A 113 14.77 0.71 -3.60
N ILE A 114 13.83 1.22 -2.80
CA ILE A 114 12.57 0.56 -2.53
C ILE A 114 11.58 0.98 -3.61
N MET A 115 11.33 0.06 -4.53
CA MET A 115 10.38 0.24 -5.64
C MET A 115 9.42 -0.95 -5.69
N PRO A 116 8.14 -0.74 -6.04
CA PRO A 116 7.22 -1.83 -6.29
C PRO A 116 7.78 -2.79 -7.35
N SER A 117 7.73 -4.08 -7.08
CA SER A 117 8.26 -5.11 -7.97
C SER A 117 7.33 -6.33 -8.04
N GLN A 118 7.51 -7.14 -9.08
CA GLN A 118 6.82 -8.42 -9.24
C GLN A 118 5.30 -8.35 -8.99
N ASP A 119 4.82 -9.02 -7.94
CA ASP A 119 3.40 -9.13 -7.62
C ASP A 119 2.75 -7.78 -7.27
N MET A 120 3.51 -6.83 -6.74
CA MET A 120 3.00 -5.48 -6.44
C MET A 120 2.66 -4.73 -7.72
N VAL A 121 3.53 -4.82 -8.73
CA VAL A 121 3.29 -4.21 -10.05
C VAL A 121 2.11 -4.88 -10.73
N LEU A 122 2.05 -6.21 -10.68
CA LEU A 122 0.92 -6.99 -11.20
C LEU A 122 -0.39 -6.62 -10.50
N GLY A 123 -0.37 -6.46 -9.18
CA GLY A 123 -1.52 -6.04 -8.39
C GLY A 123 -2.02 -4.64 -8.75
N CYS A 124 -1.12 -3.67 -8.87
CA CYS A 124 -1.46 -2.32 -9.32
C CYS A 124 -2.02 -2.31 -10.74
N TYR A 125 -1.40 -3.08 -11.64
CA TYR A 125 -1.90 -3.24 -13.01
C TYR A 125 -3.31 -3.83 -13.01
N TYR A 126 -3.54 -4.92 -12.26
CA TYR A 126 -4.85 -5.55 -12.17
C TYR A 126 -5.91 -4.60 -11.63
N LEU A 127 -5.62 -3.82 -10.58
CA LEU A 127 -6.55 -2.83 -10.04
C LEU A 127 -6.91 -1.74 -11.05
N THR A 128 -5.96 -1.31 -11.87
CA THR A 128 -6.13 -0.18 -12.80
C THR A 128 -6.62 -0.58 -14.19
N THR A 129 -6.64 -1.89 -14.48
CA THR A 129 -7.07 -2.41 -15.79
C THR A 129 -8.57 -2.24 -16.00
N ASN A 130 -8.95 -2.00 -17.25
CA ASN A 130 -10.34 -1.95 -17.69
C ASN A 130 -10.70 -3.29 -18.31
N ASN A 131 -11.89 -3.79 -18.01
CA ASN A 131 -12.42 -4.96 -18.70
C ASN A 131 -13.65 -4.55 -19.53
N PRO A 132 -13.52 -4.44 -20.86
CA PRO A 132 -14.64 -4.06 -21.71
C PRO A 132 -15.80 -5.07 -21.68
N SER A 133 -15.53 -6.33 -21.35
CA SER A 133 -16.56 -7.37 -21.22
C SER A 133 -17.48 -7.19 -20.00
N GLN A 134 -17.04 -6.43 -19.01
CA GLN A 134 -17.82 -6.09 -17.80
C GLN A 134 -18.48 -4.73 -17.86
N GLN A 135 -18.44 -4.08 -19.02
CA GLN A 135 -19.13 -2.82 -19.21
C GLN A 135 -20.64 -3.04 -19.18
N SER A 136 -21.31 -2.38 -18.24
CA SER A 136 -22.75 -2.15 -18.36
C SER A 136 -23.00 -1.28 -19.58
N GLN A 137 -24.07 -1.53 -20.33
CA GLN A 137 -24.46 -0.71 -21.47
C GLN A 137 -24.62 0.79 -21.09
N HIS A 138 -24.88 1.06 -19.80
CA HIS A 138 -24.95 2.40 -19.23
C HIS A 138 -24.10 2.47 -17.96
N PRO A 139 -22.96 3.18 -17.98
CA PRO A 139 -22.15 3.43 -16.79
C PRO A 139 -22.97 4.16 -15.71
N LYS A 140 -22.88 3.69 -14.46
CA LYS A 140 -23.58 4.32 -13.34
C LYS A 140 -22.92 5.63 -12.95
N TYR A 141 -23.73 6.59 -12.46
CA TYR A 141 -23.27 7.89 -11.97
C TYR A 141 -23.28 7.89 -10.45
N PHE A 142 -22.19 8.41 -9.87
CA PHE A 142 -22.02 8.55 -8.42
C PHE A 142 -21.75 10.02 -8.05
N SER A 143 -22.26 10.43 -6.88
CA SER A 143 -22.11 11.80 -6.38
C SER A 143 -20.75 12.05 -5.73
N SER A 144 -20.09 10.99 -5.24
CA SER A 144 -18.77 11.06 -4.61
C SER A 144 -17.95 9.79 -4.89
N LEU A 145 -16.65 9.85 -4.59
CA LEU A 145 -15.76 8.68 -4.63
C LEU A 145 -16.18 7.64 -3.58
N GLU A 146 -16.61 8.10 -2.41
CA GLU A 146 -17.05 7.25 -1.30
C GLU A 146 -18.31 6.46 -1.63
N ASP A 147 -19.31 7.10 -2.28
CA ASP A 147 -20.52 6.43 -2.73
C ASP A 147 -20.21 5.30 -3.73
N CYS A 148 -19.24 5.55 -4.62
CA CYS A 148 -18.79 4.53 -5.54
C CYS A 148 -18.15 3.33 -4.82
N LEU A 149 -17.31 3.57 -3.80
CA LEU A 149 -16.71 2.52 -3.01
C LEU A 149 -17.74 1.73 -2.20
N MET A 150 -18.73 2.39 -1.60
CA MET A 150 -19.84 1.72 -0.92
C MET A 150 -20.64 0.81 -1.87
N ALA A 151 -20.92 1.28 -3.08
CA ALA A 151 -21.60 0.48 -4.10
C ALA A 151 -20.76 -0.73 -4.55
N TYR A 152 -19.44 -0.60 -4.55
CA TYR A 152 -18.52 -1.71 -4.82
C TYR A 152 -18.53 -2.74 -3.67
N GLU A 153 -18.46 -2.31 -2.42
CA GLU A 153 -18.54 -3.18 -1.24
C GLU A 153 -19.85 -3.96 -1.20
N GLN A 154 -20.94 -3.31 -1.58
CA GLN A 154 -22.26 -3.94 -1.74
C GLN A 154 -22.39 -4.83 -2.98
N LYS A 155 -21.31 -5.02 -3.75
CA LYS A 155 -21.28 -5.82 -4.99
C LYS A 155 -22.27 -5.38 -6.08
N GLN A 156 -22.66 -4.10 -6.07
CA GLN A 156 -23.56 -3.52 -7.10
C GLN A 156 -22.83 -3.16 -8.39
N ILE A 157 -21.51 -3.01 -8.32
CA ILE A 157 -20.61 -2.69 -9.44
C ILE A 157 -19.39 -3.59 -9.41
N SER A 158 -18.82 -3.86 -10.58
CA SER A 158 -17.60 -4.66 -10.71
C SER A 158 -16.34 -3.78 -10.58
N LEU A 159 -15.24 -4.37 -10.17
CA LEU A 159 -13.95 -3.68 -9.96
C LEU A 159 -13.44 -2.97 -11.22
N HIS A 160 -13.65 -3.57 -12.39
CA HIS A 160 -13.13 -3.11 -13.69
C HIS A 160 -14.19 -2.43 -14.56
N GLY A 161 -15.41 -2.26 -14.04
CA GLY A 161 -16.49 -1.59 -14.74
C GLY A 161 -16.32 -0.08 -14.75
N TYR A 162 -16.68 0.57 -15.85
CA TYR A 162 -16.67 2.03 -15.91
C TYR A 162 -17.81 2.65 -15.12
N VAL A 163 -17.48 3.71 -14.38
CA VAL A 163 -18.41 4.52 -13.61
C VAL A 163 -18.11 6.01 -13.80
N TRP A 164 -19.15 6.82 -13.78
CA TRP A 164 -19.03 8.28 -13.75
C TRP A 164 -19.09 8.76 -12.30
N VAL A 165 -18.06 9.45 -11.85
CA VAL A 165 -18.00 9.96 -10.48
C VAL A 165 -17.81 11.47 -10.53
N ARG A 166 -18.60 12.19 -9.73
CA ARG A 166 -18.44 13.63 -9.56
C ARG A 166 -17.13 13.91 -8.83
N PHE A 167 -16.38 14.87 -9.37
CA PHE A 167 -15.10 15.28 -8.83
C PHE A 167 -15.06 16.80 -8.75
N ASN A 168 -14.63 17.35 -7.61
CA ASN A 168 -14.73 18.79 -7.36
C ASN A 168 -13.40 19.54 -7.59
N GLU A 169 -12.29 18.80 -7.72
CA GLU A 169 -10.97 19.39 -7.95
C GLU A 169 -10.73 19.66 -9.44
N SER A 170 -9.87 20.62 -9.75
CA SER A 170 -9.45 20.88 -11.11
C SER A 170 -8.58 19.72 -11.62
N VAL A 171 -9.03 19.05 -12.66
CA VAL A 171 -8.25 18.02 -13.35
C VAL A 171 -7.65 18.64 -14.60
N GLU A 172 -6.34 18.69 -14.65
CA GLU A 172 -5.59 18.96 -15.86
C GLU A 172 -5.57 17.67 -16.68
N ASP A 173 -6.54 17.52 -17.57
CA ASP A 173 -6.65 16.34 -18.44
C ASP A 173 -6.53 16.81 -19.90
N GLU A 174 -5.57 16.24 -20.61
CA GLU A 174 -5.35 16.42 -22.05
C GLU A 174 -6.38 15.62 -22.89
N SER A 175 -7.48 15.15 -22.30
CA SER A 175 -8.48 14.36 -23.00
C SER A 175 -9.07 15.17 -24.16
N LYS A 176 -9.18 14.51 -25.31
CA LYS A 176 -9.72 15.14 -26.52
C LYS A 176 -11.17 15.59 -26.29
N PHE A 177 -11.43 16.86 -26.58
CA PHE A 177 -12.78 17.40 -26.65
C PHE A 177 -13.54 16.67 -27.76
N ILE A 178 -14.76 16.23 -27.47
CA ILE A 178 -15.62 15.54 -28.44
C ILE A 178 -16.71 16.48 -28.93
N GLU A 179 -17.56 16.98 -28.03
CA GLU A 179 -18.74 17.78 -28.40
C GLU A 179 -19.21 18.62 -27.21
N SER A 180 -19.88 19.75 -27.53
CA SER A 180 -20.65 20.56 -26.57
C SER A 180 -22.13 20.38 -26.81
N ILE A 181 -22.84 19.86 -25.83
CA ILE A 181 -24.29 19.63 -25.86
C ILE A 181 -24.98 20.71 -25.03
N LYS A 182 -25.92 21.43 -25.60
CA LYS A 182 -26.81 22.32 -24.83
C LYS A 182 -27.90 21.49 -24.17
N VAL A 183 -27.88 21.44 -22.84
CA VAL A 183 -28.87 20.70 -22.03
C VAL A 183 -30.09 21.58 -21.72
N SER A 184 -29.87 22.89 -21.51
CA SER A 184 -30.92 23.90 -21.35
C SER A 184 -30.38 25.28 -21.74
N ASP A 185 -31.23 26.31 -21.74
CA ASP A 185 -30.82 27.68 -22.08
C ASP A 185 -29.73 28.25 -21.17
N GLU A 186 -29.60 27.70 -19.95
CA GLU A 186 -28.63 28.14 -18.94
C GLU A 186 -27.43 27.20 -18.79
N ILE A 187 -27.46 26.00 -19.37
CA ILE A 187 -26.49 24.95 -19.07
C ILE A 187 -25.92 24.31 -20.32
N LYS A 188 -24.60 24.33 -20.44
CA LYS A 188 -23.82 23.60 -21.47
C LYS A 188 -23.10 22.41 -20.84
N LEU A 189 -23.08 21.29 -21.53
CA LEU A 189 -22.33 20.09 -21.19
C LEU A 189 -21.22 19.90 -22.22
N ASP A 190 -19.98 20.09 -21.79
CA ASP A 190 -18.81 19.78 -22.60
C ASP A 190 -18.41 18.32 -22.37
N VAL A 191 -18.44 17.52 -23.41
CA VAL A 191 -18.11 16.09 -23.40
C VAL A 191 -16.69 15.89 -23.88
N PHE A 192 -15.88 15.33 -23.03
CA PHE A 192 -14.53 14.84 -23.34
C PHE A 192 -14.52 13.31 -23.30
N LEU A 193 -13.47 12.67 -23.78
CA LEU A 193 -13.38 11.22 -23.81
C LEU A 193 -13.51 10.55 -22.43
N SER A 194 -12.91 11.17 -21.41
CA SER A 194 -12.86 10.66 -20.02
C SER A 194 -13.54 11.59 -19.00
N ARG A 195 -14.12 12.71 -19.46
CA ARG A 195 -14.65 13.75 -18.57
C ARG A 195 -15.90 14.39 -19.13
N LEU A 196 -16.85 14.69 -18.26
CA LEU A 196 -18.02 15.50 -18.54
C LEU A 196 -17.96 16.76 -17.68
N VAL A 197 -18.04 17.93 -18.30
CA VAL A 197 -18.00 19.20 -17.58
C VAL A 197 -19.31 19.95 -17.85
N LYS A 198 -20.06 20.20 -16.80
CA LYS A 198 -21.27 20.99 -16.80
C LYS A 198 -20.93 22.45 -16.50
N LYS A 199 -21.18 23.35 -17.46
CA LYS A 199 -20.90 24.77 -17.35
C LYS A 199 -22.17 25.61 -17.40
N ASP A 200 -22.15 26.76 -16.75
CA ASP A 200 -23.15 27.80 -16.85
C ASP A 200 -22.93 28.65 -18.12
N THR A 201 -23.90 29.51 -18.48
CA THR A 201 -23.80 30.51 -19.57
C THR A 201 -22.59 31.43 -19.44
N LYS A 202 -22.09 31.64 -18.20
CA LYS A 202 -20.90 32.43 -17.91
C LYS A 202 -19.60 31.61 -17.94
N ASN A 203 -19.62 30.36 -18.46
CA ASN A 203 -18.50 29.42 -18.49
C ASN A 203 -17.99 28.99 -17.09
N HIS A 204 -18.73 29.20 -16.01
CA HIS A 204 -18.35 28.65 -14.70
C HIS A 204 -18.68 27.16 -14.63
N ILE A 205 -17.78 26.38 -14.07
CA ILE A 205 -17.97 24.94 -13.90
C ILE A 205 -18.93 24.71 -12.72
N ILE A 206 -20.10 24.13 -12.98
CA ILE A 206 -21.10 23.77 -11.98
C ILE A 206 -20.80 22.39 -11.41
N ALA A 207 -20.48 21.44 -12.27
CA ALA A 207 -20.14 20.07 -11.88
C ALA A 207 -19.23 19.43 -12.92
N GLN A 208 -18.37 18.58 -12.46
CA GLN A 208 -17.44 17.82 -13.27
C GLN A 208 -17.56 16.34 -12.91
N PHE A 209 -17.60 15.48 -13.93
CA PHE A 209 -17.63 14.04 -13.77
C PHE A 209 -16.44 13.44 -14.51
N ILE A 210 -15.83 12.43 -13.89
CA ILE A 210 -14.70 11.69 -14.45
C ILE A 210 -15.14 10.25 -14.71
N LEU A 211 -14.79 9.71 -15.87
CA LEU A 211 -14.96 8.30 -16.20
C LEU A 211 -13.79 7.51 -15.62
N THR A 212 -14.07 6.65 -14.64
CA THR A 212 -13.05 5.88 -13.96
C THR A 212 -13.56 4.47 -13.64
N THR A 213 -12.74 3.69 -12.95
CA THR A 213 -13.10 2.36 -12.44
C THR A 213 -12.99 2.33 -10.93
N PRO A 214 -13.79 1.52 -10.20
CA PRO A 214 -13.67 1.38 -8.75
C PRO A 214 -12.28 0.96 -8.28
N GLY A 215 -11.55 0.17 -9.07
CA GLY A 215 -10.19 -0.24 -8.75
C GLY A 215 -9.20 0.94 -8.71
N ARG A 216 -9.33 1.91 -9.62
CA ARG A 216 -8.51 3.15 -9.60
C ARG A 216 -8.85 4.03 -8.41
N ILE A 217 -10.13 4.10 -8.03
CA ILE A 217 -10.57 4.85 -6.84
C ILE A 217 -9.98 4.22 -5.57
N LEU A 218 -9.99 2.89 -5.45
CA LEU A 218 -9.39 2.17 -4.32
C LEU A 218 -7.90 2.46 -4.19
N LEU A 219 -7.15 2.37 -5.29
CA LEU A 219 -5.72 2.68 -5.29
C LEU A 219 -5.46 4.12 -4.87
N ASN A 220 -6.22 5.07 -5.43
CA ASN A 220 -6.09 6.49 -5.09
C ASN A 220 -6.39 6.78 -3.62
N LYS A 221 -7.42 6.13 -3.05
CA LYS A 221 -7.76 6.25 -1.63
C LYS A 221 -6.60 5.83 -0.72
N ILE A 222 -5.98 4.68 -1.00
CA ILE A 222 -4.82 4.19 -0.25
C ILE A 222 -3.65 5.18 -0.33
N LEU A 223 -3.39 5.74 -1.52
CA LEU A 223 -2.33 6.74 -1.69
C LEU A 223 -2.63 8.04 -0.94
N GLN A 224 -3.86 8.53 -0.99
CA GLN A 224 -4.27 9.73 -0.25
C GLN A 224 -4.15 9.55 1.26
N GLU A 225 -4.63 8.43 1.79
CA GLU A 225 -4.51 8.10 3.21
C GLU A 225 -3.03 8.06 3.64
N SER A 226 -2.15 7.47 2.83
CA SER A 226 -0.71 7.41 3.12
C SER A 226 -0.06 8.79 3.12
N LEU A 227 -0.44 9.68 2.22
CA LEU A 227 0.10 11.06 2.14
C LEU A 227 -0.40 11.96 3.27
N THR A 228 -1.64 11.80 3.73
CA THR A 228 -2.19 12.59 4.84
C THR A 228 -1.58 12.24 6.20
N PHE A 229 -1.06 11.02 6.37
CA PHE A 229 -0.33 10.62 7.60
C PHE A 229 1.09 11.22 7.69
N SER A 230 1.61 11.80 6.61
CA SER A 230 2.96 12.38 6.56
C SER A 230 3.01 13.89 6.80
N THR A 231 1.87 14.52 7.04
CA THR A 231 1.73 15.94 7.42
C THR A 231 1.37 16.09 8.88
#